data_3f9ce4f2cea49398e010f2eb418536f5
#
_entry.id   3f9ce4f2cea49398e010f2eb418536f5
#
_cell.length_a   1.000
_cell.length_b   1.000
_cell.length_c   1.000
_cell.angle_alpha   90.00
_cell.angle_beta   90.00
_cell.angle_gamma   90.00
#
_symmetry.space_group_name_H-M   'P 1'
#
loop_
_entity.id
_entity.type
_entity.pdbx_description
1 polymer ?
#
loop_
_entity_poly.entity_id
_entity_poly.type
_entity_poly.pdbx_seq_one_letter_code
_entity_poly.pdbx_strand_id
1 'polypeptide(L)'
;MKIAIVGFDTEGRASYDYFSKQPNNTFTICDQKIDIDIPDGAVSQLGENYLDNLDGFDLIIRTAGLHPQKILDKNPGVKDKITTHVNEFLKVCPTKNTFGITGTKGKGTTSTLLTEMLKADGKDAYLGG
;
A
#
# COMPACT_ATOMS: atom_id res chain seq x y z
N MET A 1 6.58 12.62 -8.97
CA MET A 1 7.39 11.65 -8.17
C MET A 1 7.52 10.34 -8.91
N LYS A 2 8.65 9.66 -8.75
CA LYS A 2 8.83 8.27 -9.20
C LYS A 2 8.39 7.33 -8.08
N ILE A 3 7.35 6.55 -8.31
CA ILE A 3 6.73 5.70 -7.28
C ILE A 3 6.91 4.23 -7.69
N ALA A 4 7.49 3.44 -6.79
CA ALA A 4 7.49 1.99 -6.90
C ALA A 4 6.35 1.42 -6.05
N ILE A 5 5.50 0.58 -6.64
CA ILE A 5 4.47 -0.17 -5.93
C ILE A 5 4.92 -1.63 -5.88
N VAL A 6 5.25 -2.10 -4.68
CA VAL A 6 5.83 -3.42 -4.45
C VAL A 6 4.76 -4.36 -3.89
N GLY A 7 4.31 -5.27 -4.74
CA GLY A 7 3.13 -6.10 -4.57
C GLY A 7 1.90 -5.44 -5.21
N PHE A 8 1.40 -6.02 -6.30
CA PHE A 8 0.32 -5.42 -7.09
C PHE A 8 -0.98 -6.24 -7.02
N ASP A 9 -1.37 -6.55 -5.80
CA ASP A 9 -2.68 -7.10 -5.46
C ASP A 9 -3.64 -5.97 -5.05
N THR A 10 -4.69 -6.24 -4.33
CA THR A 10 -5.74 -5.28 -3.93
C THR A 10 -5.18 -3.96 -3.39
N GLU A 11 -4.22 -4.02 -2.45
CA GLU A 11 -3.59 -2.84 -1.84
C GLU A 11 -2.74 -2.04 -2.83
N GLY A 12 -1.97 -2.74 -3.67
CA GLY A 12 -1.13 -2.11 -4.68
C GLY A 12 -1.95 -1.40 -5.75
N ARG A 13 -3.05 -2.02 -6.20
CA ARG A 13 -3.99 -1.43 -7.16
C ARG A 13 -4.68 -0.19 -6.58
N ALA A 14 -5.13 -0.25 -5.33
CA ALA A 14 -5.73 0.91 -4.66
C ALA A 14 -4.74 2.07 -4.51
N SER A 15 -3.48 1.77 -4.22
CA SER A 15 -2.42 2.80 -4.17
C SER A 15 -2.17 3.42 -5.54
N TYR A 16 -2.08 2.60 -6.59
CA TYR A 16 -1.96 3.08 -7.96
C TYR A 16 -3.12 3.99 -8.34
N ASP A 17 -4.36 3.56 -8.11
CA ASP A 17 -5.58 4.32 -8.42
C ASP A 17 -5.62 5.68 -7.70
N TYR A 18 -5.12 5.74 -6.48
CA TYR A 18 -5.05 7.01 -5.73
C TYR A 18 -3.99 7.95 -6.29
N PHE A 19 -2.75 7.45 -6.46
CA PHE A 19 -1.61 8.30 -6.85
C PHE A 19 -1.62 8.63 -8.35
N SER A 20 -2.24 7.83 -9.21
CA SER A 20 -2.37 8.11 -10.66
C SER A 20 -3.26 9.31 -10.96
N LYS A 21 -4.18 9.66 -10.07
CA LYS A 21 -5.01 10.87 -10.17
C LYS A 21 -4.23 12.16 -9.86
N GLN A 22 -3.05 12.04 -9.32
CA GLN A 22 -2.20 13.19 -9.00
C GLN A 22 -1.21 13.44 -10.16
N PRO A 23 -1.02 14.70 -10.58
CA PRO A 23 -0.16 15.02 -11.71
C PRO A 23 1.32 14.74 -11.41
N ASN A 24 2.10 14.48 -12.47
CA ASN A 24 3.55 14.31 -12.42
C ASN A 24 4.06 13.10 -11.64
N ASN A 25 3.24 12.08 -11.44
CA ASN A 25 3.67 10.80 -10.91
C ASN A 25 3.96 9.80 -12.05
N THR A 26 5.04 9.05 -11.89
CA THR A 26 5.39 7.92 -12.75
C THR A 26 5.48 6.67 -11.89
N PHE A 27 5.07 5.52 -12.44
CA PHE A 27 4.88 4.30 -11.68
C PHE A 27 5.72 3.16 -12.24
N THR A 28 6.31 2.40 -11.32
CA THR A 28 6.83 1.06 -11.61
C THR A 28 6.14 0.07 -10.69
N ILE A 29 5.53 -0.94 -11.30
CA ILE A 29 4.89 -2.04 -10.59
C ILE A 29 5.91 -3.15 -10.41
N CYS A 30 6.20 -3.47 -9.16
CA CYS A 30 7.18 -4.47 -8.78
C CYS A 30 6.46 -5.65 -8.13
N ASP A 31 6.49 -6.83 -8.76
CA ASP A 31 5.85 -8.02 -8.20
C ASP A 31 6.63 -9.29 -8.54
N GLN A 32 6.62 -10.23 -7.60
CA GLN A 32 7.22 -11.55 -7.83
C GLN A 32 6.46 -12.35 -8.89
N LYS A 33 5.17 -12.15 -9.02
CA LYS A 33 4.33 -12.75 -10.06
C LYS A 33 4.64 -12.08 -11.40
N ILE A 34 4.72 -12.87 -12.46
CA ILE A 34 4.98 -12.39 -13.81
C ILE A 34 3.71 -12.22 -14.65
N ASP A 35 2.63 -12.88 -14.23
CA ASP A 35 1.34 -12.85 -14.92
C ASP A 35 0.37 -11.97 -14.11
N ILE A 36 0.57 -10.67 -14.23
CA ILE A 36 -0.29 -9.64 -13.64
C ILE A 36 -0.62 -8.57 -14.67
N ASP A 37 -1.83 -8.08 -14.60
CA ASP A 37 -2.30 -6.99 -15.45
C ASP A 37 -1.69 -5.67 -14.97
N ILE A 38 -0.90 -5.04 -15.84
CA ILE A 38 -0.21 -3.77 -15.57
C ILE A 38 -1.01 -2.63 -16.20
N PRO A 39 -1.36 -1.59 -15.43
CA PRO A 39 -2.07 -0.43 -15.95
C PRO A 39 -1.29 0.31 -17.04
N ASP A 40 -2.01 0.89 -18.00
CA ASP A 40 -1.43 1.74 -19.02
C ASP A 40 -0.64 2.90 -18.41
N GLY A 41 0.56 3.12 -18.92
CA GLY A 41 1.47 4.17 -18.45
C GLY A 41 2.32 3.81 -17.24
N ALA A 42 2.16 2.61 -16.66
CA ALA A 42 3.07 2.08 -15.66
C ALA A 42 4.15 1.18 -16.29
N VAL A 43 5.35 1.21 -15.74
CA VAL A 43 6.44 0.29 -16.09
C VAL A 43 6.33 -0.95 -15.18
N SER A 44 6.68 -2.12 -15.70
CA SER A 44 6.70 -3.36 -14.92
C SER A 44 8.13 -3.81 -14.59
N GLN A 45 8.32 -4.28 -13.35
CA GLN A 45 9.53 -4.96 -12.89
C GLN A 45 9.11 -6.22 -12.14
N LEU A 46 9.02 -7.35 -12.88
CA LEU A 46 8.38 -8.58 -12.42
C LEU A 46 9.36 -9.73 -12.25
N GLY A 47 8.95 -10.75 -11.50
CA GLY A 47 9.70 -11.99 -11.31
C GLY A 47 10.79 -11.87 -10.23
N GLU A 48 11.88 -12.60 -10.38
CA GLU A 48 12.92 -12.76 -9.36
C GLU A 48 13.62 -11.45 -8.97
N ASN A 49 13.74 -10.52 -9.92
CA ASN A 49 14.46 -9.25 -9.74
C ASN A 49 13.53 -8.08 -9.39
N TYR A 50 12.30 -8.34 -8.97
CA TYR A 50 11.29 -7.30 -8.72
C TYR A 50 11.66 -6.28 -7.62
N LEU A 51 12.63 -6.59 -6.76
CA LEU A 51 13.14 -5.71 -5.71
C LEU A 51 14.48 -5.03 -6.04
N ASP A 52 15.01 -5.20 -7.26
CA ASP A 52 16.31 -4.66 -7.61
C ASP A 52 16.21 -3.17 -8.00
N ASN A 53 17.28 -2.40 -7.75
CA ASN A 53 17.43 -1.00 -8.21
C ASN A 53 16.30 -0.04 -7.77
N LEU A 54 15.82 -0.16 -6.54
CA LEU A 54 14.78 0.71 -6.01
C LEU A 54 15.31 2.06 -5.47
N ASP A 55 16.61 2.29 -5.46
CA ASP A 55 17.24 3.52 -4.95
C ASP A 55 16.80 4.78 -5.71
N GLY A 56 16.48 4.64 -7.01
CA GLY A 56 16.06 5.72 -7.89
C GLY A 56 14.63 6.23 -7.70
N PHE A 57 13.84 5.62 -6.82
CA PHE A 57 12.47 6.02 -6.54
C PHE A 57 12.39 7.05 -5.41
N ASP A 58 11.36 7.90 -5.48
CA ASP A 58 11.06 8.88 -4.44
C ASP A 58 10.21 8.27 -3.33
N LEU A 59 9.34 7.31 -3.68
CA LEU A 59 8.43 6.63 -2.78
C LEU A 59 8.33 5.14 -3.15
N ILE A 60 8.37 4.27 -2.15
CA ILE A 60 8.26 2.82 -2.30
C ILE A 60 7.10 2.34 -1.43
N ILE A 61 5.95 2.05 -2.06
CA ILE A 61 4.75 1.59 -1.38
C ILE A 61 4.74 0.06 -1.43
N ARG A 62 4.92 -0.58 -0.28
CA ARG A 62 4.92 -2.04 -0.19
C ARG A 62 3.59 -2.58 0.33
N THR A 63 3.22 -3.77 -0.11
CA THR A 63 2.13 -4.54 0.52
C THR A 63 2.49 -4.94 1.95
N ALA A 64 1.47 -5.07 2.81
CA ALA A 64 1.67 -5.43 4.22
C ALA A 64 2.38 -6.79 4.41
N GLY A 65 2.14 -7.75 3.51
CA GLY A 65 2.75 -9.08 3.56
C GLY A 65 4.26 -9.12 3.26
N LEU A 66 4.81 -8.08 2.62
CA LEU A 66 6.24 -8.02 2.33
C LEU A 66 6.99 -7.34 3.48
N HIS A 67 7.87 -8.06 4.17
CA HIS A 67 8.69 -7.47 5.23
C HIS A 67 9.67 -6.44 4.63
N PRO A 68 9.79 -5.21 5.19
CA PRO A 68 10.64 -4.15 4.63
C PRO A 68 12.11 -4.53 4.52
N GLN A 69 12.59 -5.45 5.38
CA GLN A 69 13.98 -5.91 5.32
C GLN A 69 14.35 -6.54 3.97
N LYS A 70 13.42 -7.23 3.30
CA LYS A 70 13.67 -7.80 1.97
C LYS A 70 13.98 -6.73 0.92
N ILE A 71 13.39 -5.54 1.05
CA ILE A 71 13.71 -4.40 0.20
C ILE A 71 15.08 -3.84 0.58
N LEU A 72 15.33 -3.66 1.89
CA LEU A 72 16.57 -3.08 2.41
C LEU A 72 17.80 -3.95 2.15
N ASP A 73 17.66 -5.27 2.14
CA ASP A 73 18.76 -6.20 1.86
C ASP A 73 19.33 -5.98 0.44
N LYS A 74 18.48 -5.56 -0.50
CA LYS A 74 18.89 -5.25 -1.88
C LYS A 74 19.16 -3.75 -2.10
N ASN A 75 18.52 -2.87 -1.31
CA ASN A 75 18.55 -1.43 -1.47
C ASN A 75 18.71 -0.74 -0.10
N PRO A 76 19.89 -0.77 0.52
CA PRO A 76 20.08 -0.29 1.90
C PRO A 76 19.81 1.20 2.09
N GLY A 77 19.90 2.00 1.01
CA GLY A 77 19.69 3.45 1.05
C GLY A 77 18.22 3.92 1.04
N VAL A 78 17.23 3.01 0.90
CA VAL A 78 15.83 3.41 0.68
C VAL A 78 14.95 3.41 1.93
N LYS A 79 15.53 3.25 3.12
CA LYS A 79 14.77 3.09 4.37
C LYS A 79 13.68 4.14 4.56
N ASP A 80 14.01 5.41 4.35
CA ASP A 80 13.09 6.54 4.58
C ASP A 80 12.08 6.74 3.45
N LYS A 81 12.22 6.00 2.35
CA LYS A 81 11.32 6.02 1.20
C LYS A 81 10.26 4.91 1.24
N ILE A 82 10.44 3.91 2.13
CA ILE A 82 9.54 2.77 2.24
C ILE A 82 8.32 3.14 3.09
N THR A 83 7.14 2.89 2.54
CA THR A 83 5.87 3.09 3.20
C THR A 83 4.90 1.94 2.92
N THR A 84 3.69 2.03 3.47
CA THR A 84 2.57 1.13 3.17
C THR A 84 1.36 1.94 2.71
N HIS A 85 0.41 1.30 2.01
CA HIS A 85 -0.83 1.95 1.60
C HIS A 85 -1.61 2.51 2.81
N VAL A 86 -1.60 1.81 3.95
CA VAL A 86 -2.23 2.29 5.19
C VAL A 86 -1.58 3.57 5.70
N ASN A 87 -0.24 3.64 5.70
CA ASN A 87 0.46 4.85 6.11
C ASN A 87 0.12 6.03 5.20
N GLU A 88 0.09 5.81 3.88
CA GLU A 88 -0.27 6.86 2.92
C GLU A 88 -1.72 7.29 3.08
N PHE A 89 -2.65 6.36 3.30
CA PHE A 89 -4.04 6.68 3.63
C PHE A 89 -4.14 7.53 4.90
N LEU A 90 -3.44 7.17 5.98
CA LEU A 90 -3.50 7.91 7.25
C LEU A 90 -2.97 9.35 7.13
N LYS A 91 -2.07 9.63 6.19
CA LYS A 91 -1.60 11.01 5.94
C LYS A 91 -2.70 11.91 5.38
N VAL A 92 -3.62 11.36 4.60
CA VAL A 92 -4.70 12.10 3.92
C VAL A 92 -6.08 11.86 4.51
N CYS A 93 -6.18 11.00 5.51
CA CYS A 93 -7.44 10.68 6.17
C CYS A 93 -8.05 11.95 6.79
N PRO A 94 -9.31 12.28 6.46
CA PRO A 94 -9.94 13.53 6.90
C PRO A 94 -10.25 13.55 8.42
N THR A 95 -10.21 12.40 9.06
CA THR A 95 -10.44 12.27 10.50
C THR A 95 -9.20 11.73 11.22
N LYS A 96 -9.02 12.15 12.49
CA LYS A 96 -8.03 11.57 13.40
C LYS A 96 -8.65 10.48 14.30
N ASN A 97 -9.95 10.26 14.22
CA ASN A 97 -10.65 9.21 14.97
C ASN A 97 -10.50 7.88 14.24
N THR A 98 -9.33 7.27 14.34
CA THR A 98 -9.02 5.99 13.69
C THR A 98 -8.79 4.91 14.75
N PHE A 99 -9.35 3.72 14.52
CA PHE A 99 -9.20 2.55 15.37
C PHE A 99 -8.44 1.46 14.62
N GLY A 100 -7.26 1.11 15.12
CA GLY A 100 -6.46 0.01 14.59
C GLY A 100 -6.81 -1.30 15.30
N ILE A 101 -7.24 -2.31 14.55
CA ILE A 101 -7.55 -3.63 15.08
C ILE A 101 -6.52 -4.63 14.55
N THR A 102 -5.76 -5.22 15.47
CA THR A 102 -4.74 -6.20 15.16
C THR A 102 -5.00 -7.53 15.87
N GLY A 103 -4.40 -8.59 15.37
CA GLY A 103 -4.52 -9.93 15.96
C GLY A 103 -4.28 -11.03 14.92
N THR A 104 -4.06 -12.25 15.38
CA THR A 104 -3.84 -13.41 14.50
C THR A 104 -5.15 -13.85 13.83
N LYS A 105 -6.26 -13.81 14.58
CA LYS A 105 -7.61 -14.16 14.10
C LYS A 105 -8.62 -13.12 14.57
N GLY A 106 -9.78 -13.04 13.91
CA GLY A 106 -10.92 -12.22 14.33
C GLY A 106 -10.81 -10.72 14.01
N LYS A 107 -9.73 -10.25 13.39
CA LYS A 107 -9.58 -8.83 13.01
C LYS A 107 -10.79 -8.32 12.23
N GLY A 108 -11.12 -8.99 11.12
CA GLY A 108 -12.24 -8.60 10.26
C GLY A 108 -13.59 -8.60 10.99
N THR A 109 -13.87 -9.64 11.79
CA THR A 109 -15.11 -9.72 12.59
C THR A 109 -15.20 -8.58 13.59
N THR A 110 -14.11 -8.30 14.32
CA THR A 110 -14.08 -7.23 15.32
C THR A 110 -14.22 -5.85 14.68
N SER A 111 -13.53 -5.60 13.59
CA SER A 111 -13.61 -4.31 12.87
C SER A 111 -14.99 -4.07 12.27
N THR A 112 -15.60 -5.09 11.68
CA THR A 112 -16.96 -5.02 11.15
C THR A 112 -17.96 -4.73 12.26
N LEU A 113 -17.88 -5.48 13.38
CA LEU A 113 -18.80 -5.30 14.51
C LEU A 113 -18.67 -3.88 15.11
N LEU A 114 -17.44 -3.40 15.31
CA LEU A 114 -17.21 -2.04 15.81
C LEU A 114 -17.80 -1.00 14.85
N THR A 115 -17.61 -1.18 13.54
CA THR A 115 -18.16 -0.25 12.54
C THR A 115 -19.68 -0.20 12.59
N GLU A 116 -20.34 -1.37 12.69
CA GLU A 116 -21.80 -1.44 12.78
C GLU A 116 -22.34 -0.86 14.10
N MET A 117 -21.65 -1.05 15.21
CA MET A 117 -22.00 -0.42 16.50
C MET A 117 -21.90 1.11 16.44
N LEU A 118 -20.83 1.64 15.82
CA LEU A 118 -20.66 3.09 15.65
C LEU A 118 -21.75 3.68 14.75
N LYS A 119 -22.10 2.99 13.65
CA LYS A 119 -23.20 3.40 12.78
C LYS A 119 -24.55 3.38 13.50
N ALA A 120 -24.80 2.37 14.30
CA ALA A 120 -26.03 2.27 15.12
C ALA A 120 -26.12 3.41 16.14
N ASP A 121 -24.99 3.90 16.64
CA ASP A 121 -24.91 5.10 17.51
C ASP A 121 -24.95 6.44 16.71
N GLY A 122 -25.26 6.39 15.43
CA GLY A 122 -25.37 7.58 14.58
C GLY A 122 -24.04 8.21 14.18
N LYS A 123 -22.91 7.47 14.30
CA LYS A 123 -21.61 7.94 13.85
C LYS A 123 -21.40 7.62 12.37
N ASP A 124 -20.74 8.52 11.67
CA ASP A 124 -20.28 8.27 10.30
C ASP A 124 -19.00 7.45 10.34
N ALA A 125 -19.14 6.13 10.26
CA ALA A 125 -18.06 5.17 10.42
C ALA A 125 -17.78 4.38 9.13
N TYR A 126 -16.51 4.24 8.80
CA TYR A 126 -16.02 3.51 7.61
C TYR A 126 -15.11 2.37 8.04
N LEU A 127 -15.28 1.23 7.40
CA LEU A 127 -14.40 0.07 7.55
C LEU A 127 -13.32 0.14 6.49
N GLY A 128 -12.05 0.05 6.90
CA GLY A 128 -10.88 -0.02 6.03
C GLY A 128 -10.05 -1.28 6.32
N GLY A 129 -9.40 -1.84 5.30
CA GLY A 129 -8.50 -2.99 5.42
C GLY A 129 -8.89 -4.16 4.56
#